data_feb2f3073d71cee90541ed82ba2dbae4
#
_entry.id   feb2f3073d71cee90541ed82ba2dbae4
#
_cell.length_a   1.000
_cell.length_b   1.000
_cell.length_c   1.000
_cell.angle_alpha   90.00
_cell.angle_beta   90.00
_cell.angle_gamma   90.00
#
_symmetry.space_group_name_H-M   'P 1'
#
loop_
_entity.id
_entity.type
_entity.pdbx_description
1 polymer ?
#
loop_
_entity_poly.entity_id
_entity_poly.type
_entity_poly.pdbx_seq_one_letter_code
_entity_poly.pdbx_strand_id
1 'polypeptide(L)'
;MKKAALKNSVFLKTFIILSVITFLPLICISLFFSNMAERFWRSESYISSQQSILQYANDVDLRIVSIQNECHRLSTNANVLSFILDPSFNYISRNTQIMKSLNDICELDFGVEEACLYSNFNHLILDSDGKGYHFNTYPDQAALNLYQSGIYQSIMLRSGELSSPSFGDCITVFGNVPENSADDLGCIIFNINKEKVFSLRNHSTILMTAISDGNGKYVYFNENVPAFLQTDEFKEQLAKESSPFIYKNYIILTADSSSTDWQYIGMIPMPDFLGHYQNLSFTFMGIAFAMLLFSLIMSFIAARRIYRPLKNLVSSIKFSDEESLAVTNEYQYLEHTFRSISTAMDEMRPNIKYSFFTA
;
A
#
# COMPACT_ATOMS: atom_id res chain seq x y z
N MET A 1 13.24 -10.49 60.58
CA MET A 1 12.04 -11.33 60.70
C MET A 1 10.74 -10.74 60.14
N LYS A 2 10.73 -9.70 59.27
CA LYS A 2 9.50 -9.11 58.70
C LYS A 2 9.12 -9.58 57.30
N LYS A 3 9.96 -10.35 56.59
CA LYS A 3 9.69 -10.80 55.19
C LYS A 3 8.86 -12.08 55.05
N ALA A 4 8.75 -12.89 56.11
CA ALA A 4 7.97 -14.14 56.07
C ALA A 4 6.45 -13.94 56.29
N ALA A 5 6.05 -12.88 56.97
CA ALA A 5 4.64 -12.60 57.27
C ALA A 5 3.82 -12.09 56.07
N LEU A 6 4.47 -11.59 55.02
CA LEU A 6 3.78 -11.07 53.81
C LEU A 6 3.39 -12.16 52.82
N LYS A 7 3.97 -13.37 52.90
CA LYS A 7 3.81 -14.44 51.93
C LYS A 7 2.48 -15.22 52.02
N ASN A 8 1.77 -15.08 53.15
CA ASN A 8 0.55 -15.84 53.42
C ASN A 8 -0.67 -14.97 53.82
N SER A 9 -0.64 -13.66 53.55
CA SER A 9 -1.78 -12.81 53.90
C SER A 9 -2.95 -13.03 52.93
N VAL A 10 -4.15 -13.05 53.43
CA VAL A 10 -5.40 -13.14 52.65
C VAL A 10 -5.45 -12.05 51.60
N PHE A 11 -4.93 -10.86 51.91
CA PHE A 11 -4.79 -9.77 50.97
C PHE A 11 -4.01 -10.19 49.72
N LEU A 12 -2.84 -10.82 49.84
CA LEU A 12 -2.00 -11.21 48.69
C LEU A 12 -2.71 -12.28 47.86
N LYS A 13 -3.34 -13.26 48.48
CA LYS A 13 -4.12 -14.30 47.77
C LYS A 13 -5.28 -13.68 46.99
N THR A 14 -6.07 -12.81 47.61
CA THR A 14 -7.20 -12.13 46.95
C THR A 14 -6.72 -11.23 45.82
N PHE A 15 -5.62 -10.50 46.02
CA PHE A 15 -5.01 -9.66 44.99
C PHE A 15 -4.56 -10.49 43.78
N ILE A 16 -3.84 -11.60 44.01
CA ILE A 16 -3.38 -12.49 42.92
C ILE A 16 -4.57 -13.08 42.15
N ILE A 17 -5.57 -13.60 42.86
CA ILE A 17 -6.77 -14.18 42.20
C ILE A 17 -7.49 -13.13 41.36
N LEU A 18 -7.74 -11.93 41.90
CA LEU A 18 -8.37 -10.83 41.14
C LEU A 18 -7.53 -10.41 39.95
N SER A 19 -6.21 -10.31 40.11
CA SER A 19 -5.30 -9.99 39.01
C SER A 19 -5.32 -11.04 37.90
N VAL A 20 -5.31 -12.34 38.26
CA VAL A 20 -5.38 -13.41 37.26
C VAL A 20 -6.71 -13.39 36.50
N ILE A 21 -7.83 -13.21 37.23
CA ILE A 21 -9.17 -13.16 36.62
C ILE A 21 -9.29 -11.98 35.63
N THR A 22 -8.65 -10.85 35.92
CA THR A 22 -8.70 -9.66 35.02
C THR A 22 -7.65 -9.69 33.95
N PHE A 23 -6.44 -10.21 34.16
CA PHE A 23 -5.35 -10.25 33.22
C PHE A 23 -5.54 -11.30 32.13
N LEU A 24 -6.00 -12.49 32.51
CA LEU A 24 -6.10 -13.61 31.57
C LEU A 24 -7.03 -13.30 30.38
N PRO A 25 -8.27 -12.80 30.59
CA PRO A 25 -9.11 -12.38 29.47
C PRO A 25 -8.50 -11.21 28.66
N LEU A 26 -7.87 -10.23 29.33
CA LEU A 26 -7.25 -9.09 28.65
C LEU A 26 -6.10 -9.52 27.73
N ILE A 27 -5.25 -10.43 28.18
CA ILE A 27 -4.17 -11.00 27.38
C ILE A 27 -4.74 -11.80 26.20
N CYS A 28 -5.73 -12.65 26.43
CA CYS A 28 -6.38 -13.43 25.37
C CYS A 28 -7.01 -12.52 24.30
N ILE A 29 -7.73 -11.49 24.71
CA ILE A 29 -8.35 -10.51 23.82
C ILE A 29 -7.26 -9.74 23.05
N SER A 30 -6.21 -9.27 23.72
CA SER A 30 -5.12 -8.53 23.10
C SER A 30 -4.40 -9.37 22.02
N LEU A 31 -4.10 -10.64 22.30
CA LEU A 31 -3.50 -11.55 21.33
C LEU A 31 -4.44 -11.85 20.14
N PHE A 32 -5.73 -12.04 20.42
CA PHE A 32 -6.73 -12.27 19.39
C PHE A 32 -6.84 -11.07 18.45
N PHE A 33 -6.98 -9.86 19.00
CA PHE A 33 -7.05 -8.64 18.19
C PHE A 33 -5.75 -8.36 17.44
N SER A 34 -4.59 -8.61 18.03
CA SER A 34 -3.31 -8.46 17.33
C SER A 34 -3.22 -9.34 16.09
N ASN A 35 -3.56 -10.63 16.22
CA ASN A 35 -3.56 -11.56 15.09
C ASN A 35 -4.63 -11.22 14.03
N MET A 36 -5.80 -10.79 14.47
CA MET A 36 -6.88 -10.37 13.57
C MET A 36 -6.50 -9.10 12.81
N ALA A 37 -5.93 -8.11 13.49
CA ALA A 37 -5.46 -6.88 12.89
C ALA A 37 -4.36 -7.14 11.85
N GLU A 38 -3.39 -8.00 12.14
CA GLU A 38 -2.35 -8.37 11.18
C GLU A 38 -2.94 -8.95 9.89
N ARG A 39 -3.85 -9.90 10.00
CA ARG A 39 -4.50 -10.52 8.82
C ARG A 39 -5.31 -9.52 8.03
N PHE A 40 -6.08 -8.67 8.71
CA PHE A 40 -6.90 -7.64 8.07
C PHE A 40 -6.05 -6.63 7.32
N TRP A 41 -5.00 -6.09 7.96
CA TRP A 41 -4.13 -5.10 7.35
C TRP A 41 -3.33 -5.66 6.18
N ARG A 42 -2.84 -6.90 6.27
CA ARG A 42 -2.19 -7.56 5.13
C ARG A 42 -3.13 -7.65 3.94
N SER A 43 -4.35 -8.16 4.14
CA SER A 43 -5.35 -8.29 3.09
C SER A 43 -5.72 -6.94 2.47
N GLU A 44 -5.99 -5.94 3.29
CA GLU A 44 -6.36 -4.60 2.85
C GLU A 44 -5.22 -3.92 2.10
N SER A 45 -3.99 -4.04 2.58
CA SER A 45 -2.81 -3.49 1.92
C SER A 45 -2.55 -4.15 0.56
N TYR A 46 -2.76 -5.47 0.43
CA TYR A 46 -2.67 -6.15 -0.86
C TYR A 46 -3.72 -5.65 -1.85
N ILE A 47 -4.97 -5.52 -1.43
CA ILE A 47 -6.07 -5.00 -2.27
C ILE A 47 -5.78 -3.57 -2.69
N SER A 48 -5.41 -2.70 -1.77
CA SER A 48 -5.08 -1.29 -2.04
C SER A 48 -3.90 -1.16 -3.00
N SER A 49 -2.85 -1.96 -2.82
CA SER A 49 -1.69 -1.96 -3.70
C SER A 49 -2.04 -2.45 -5.11
N GLN A 50 -2.86 -3.50 -5.22
CA GLN A 50 -3.35 -3.99 -6.51
C GLN A 50 -4.22 -2.95 -7.22
N GLN A 51 -5.07 -2.24 -6.50
CA GLN A 51 -5.85 -1.13 -7.06
C GLN A 51 -4.94 0.01 -7.54
N SER A 52 -3.86 0.30 -6.83
CA SER A 52 -2.91 1.35 -7.22
C SER A 52 -2.18 1.02 -8.53
N ILE A 53 -1.76 -0.23 -8.76
CA ILE A 53 -1.14 -0.60 -10.05
C ILE A 53 -2.15 -0.59 -11.18
N LEU A 54 -3.39 -1.03 -10.95
CA LEU A 54 -4.46 -0.95 -11.93
C LEU A 54 -4.79 0.51 -12.29
N GLN A 55 -4.84 1.40 -11.32
CA GLN A 55 -5.06 2.82 -11.56
C GLN A 55 -3.91 3.42 -12.35
N TYR A 56 -2.66 3.10 -12.01
CA TYR A 56 -1.49 3.52 -12.78
C TYR A 56 -1.54 3.06 -14.23
N ALA A 57 -1.85 1.78 -14.46
CA ALA A 57 -2.02 1.22 -15.79
C ALA A 57 -3.09 1.98 -16.59
N ASN A 58 -4.27 2.20 -15.99
CA ASN A 58 -5.35 2.95 -16.61
C ASN A 58 -4.96 4.40 -16.93
N ASP A 59 -4.23 5.07 -16.04
CA ASP A 59 -3.79 6.46 -16.26
C ASP A 59 -2.81 6.56 -17.44
N VAL A 60 -1.89 5.59 -17.58
CA VAL A 60 -0.98 5.52 -18.74
C VAL A 60 -1.74 5.17 -20.01
N ASP A 61 -2.61 4.18 -19.96
CA ASP A 61 -3.43 3.76 -21.09
C ASP A 61 -4.29 4.92 -21.63
N LEU A 62 -4.92 5.67 -20.75
CA LEU A 62 -5.71 6.85 -21.12
C LEU A 62 -4.87 7.92 -21.83
N ARG A 63 -3.63 8.14 -21.42
CA ARG A 63 -2.71 9.06 -22.12
C ARG A 63 -2.38 8.55 -23.51
N ILE A 64 -2.03 7.28 -23.64
CA ILE A 64 -1.73 6.65 -24.93
C ILE A 64 -2.94 6.72 -25.87
N VAL A 65 -4.12 6.36 -25.40
CA VAL A 65 -5.37 6.43 -26.18
C VAL A 65 -5.69 7.88 -26.57
N SER A 66 -5.44 8.85 -25.69
CA SER A 66 -5.64 10.27 -25.98
C SER A 66 -4.72 10.73 -27.11
N ILE A 67 -3.44 10.33 -27.11
CA ILE A 67 -2.48 10.63 -28.18
C ILE A 67 -2.92 9.98 -29.50
N GLN A 68 -3.37 8.72 -29.47
CA GLN A 68 -3.91 8.06 -30.67
C GLN A 68 -5.14 8.77 -31.24
N ASN A 69 -6.05 9.24 -30.37
CA ASN A 69 -7.23 10.00 -30.78
C ASN A 69 -6.84 11.34 -31.40
N GLU A 70 -5.81 12.03 -30.89
CA GLU A 70 -5.29 13.25 -31.53
C GLU A 70 -4.64 12.96 -32.89
N CYS A 71 -3.94 11.83 -33.00
CA CYS A 71 -3.41 11.36 -34.28
C CYS A 71 -4.54 11.13 -35.30
N HIS A 72 -5.61 10.43 -34.90
CA HIS A 72 -6.80 10.21 -35.71
C HIS A 72 -7.49 11.52 -36.10
N ARG A 73 -7.66 12.45 -35.18
CA ARG A 73 -8.25 13.78 -35.43
C ARG A 73 -7.45 14.56 -36.47
N LEU A 74 -6.12 14.52 -36.43
CA LEU A 74 -5.27 15.17 -37.40
C LEU A 74 -5.31 14.45 -38.75
N SER A 75 -5.31 13.13 -38.80
CA SER A 75 -5.33 12.35 -40.04
C SER A 75 -6.58 12.61 -40.90
N THR A 76 -7.68 13.03 -40.26
CA THR A 76 -8.95 13.39 -40.90
C THR A 76 -9.11 14.89 -41.14
N ASN A 77 -8.17 15.72 -40.74
CA ASN A 77 -8.23 17.17 -40.88
C ASN A 77 -8.06 17.61 -42.35
N ALA A 78 -8.95 18.46 -42.83
CA ALA A 78 -8.96 18.91 -44.24
C ALA A 78 -7.65 19.62 -44.65
N ASN A 79 -7.03 20.40 -43.77
CA ASN A 79 -5.76 21.07 -44.05
C ASN A 79 -4.61 20.05 -44.14
N VAL A 80 -4.60 19.04 -43.26
CA VAL A 80 -3.62 17.93 -43.29
C VAL A 80 -3.76 17.13 -44.58
N LEU A 81 -4.98 16.70 -44.92
CA LEU A 81 -5.23 15.99 -46.18
C LEU A 81 -4.84 16.82 -47.39
N SER A 82 -5.18 18.12 -47.39
CA SER A 82 -4.78 19.03 -48.47
C SER A 82 -3.25 19.18 -48.57
N PHE A 83 -2.51 19.19 -47.48
CA PHE A 83 -1.04 19.22 -47.50
C PHE A 83 -0.46 17.91 -48.03
N ILE A 84 -1.00 16.78 -47.62
CA ILE A 84 -0.52 15.47 -48.10
C ILE A 84 -0.69 15.31 -49.62
N LEU A 85 -1.82 15.80 -50.15
CA LEU A 85 -2.12 15.68 -51.62
C LEU A 85 -1.38 16.74 -52.45
N ASP A 86 -1.15 17.93 -51.91
CA ASP A 86 -0.44 19.03 -52.59
C ASP A 86 0.56 19.68 -51.57
N PRO A 87 1.67 18.97 -51.27
CA PRO A 87 2.66 19.47 -50.32
C PRO A 87 3.45 20.63 -50.93
N SER A 88 3.31 21.79 -50.32
CA SER A 88 4.01 23.01 -50.72
C SER A 88 4.15 23.97 -49.52
N PHE A 89 5.30 24.63 -49.44
CA PHE A 89 5.52 25.68 -48.43
C PHE A 89 4.85 27.01 -48.81
N ASN A 90 4.36 27.18 -50.04
CA ASN A 90 3.73 28.40 -50.52
C ASN A 90 2.36 28.70 -49.90
N TYR A 91 1.68 27.66 -49.35
CA TYR A 91 0.37 27.82 -48.70
C TYR A 91 0.54 28.19 -47.22
N ILE A 92 1.04 29.39 -46.94
CA ILE A 92 1.42 29.85 -45.59
C ILE A 92 0.30 29.68 -44.58
N SER A 93 -0.93 30.13 -44.90
CA SER A 93 -2.06 30.05 -43.96
C SER A 93 -2.41 28.62 -43.56
N ARG A 94 -2.45 27.70 -44.52
CA ARG A 94 -2.71 26.27 -44.31
C ARG A 94 -1.61 25.66 -43.44
N ASN A 95 -0.35 25.86 -43.81
CA ASN A 95 0.80 25.28 -43.16
C ASN A 95 0.92 25.78 -41.71
N THR A 96 0.69 27.10 -41.46
CA THR A 96 0.66 27.67 -40.11
C THR A 96 -0.44 27.05 -39.26
N GLN A 97 -1.62 26.78 -39.82
CA GLN A 97 -2.71 26.11 -39.04
C GLN A 97 -2.35 24.67 -38.69
N ILE A 98 -1.69 23.93 -39.60
CA ILE A 98 -1.21 22.57 -39.30
C ILE A 98 -0.16 22.61 -38.19
N MET A 99 0.88 23.44 -38.37
CA MET A 99 1.95 23.59 -37.37
C MET A 99 1.41 23.97 -35.97
N LYS A 100 0.43 24.90 -35.94
CA LYS A 100 -0.26 25.24 -34.71
C LYS A 100 -0.99 24.06 -34.09
N SER A 101 -1.71 23.27 -34.92
CA SER A 101 -2.42 22.07 -34.40
C SER A 101 -1.45 21.00 -33.88
N LEU A 102 -0.23 20.88 -34.47
CA LEU A 102 0.83 20.01 -33.97
C LEU A 102 1.39 20.53 -32.62
N ASN A 103 1.65 21.86 -32.55
CA ASN A 103 2.13 22.48 -31.32
C ASN A 103 1.10 22.39 -30.17
N ASP A 104 -0.18 22.61 -30.46
CA ASP A 104 -1.26 22.51 -29.46
C ASP A 104 -1.24 21.12 -28.79
N ILE A 105 -0.86 20.05 -29.50
CA ILE A 105 -0.73 18.70 -28.94
C ILE A 105 0.49 18.58 -28.04
N CYS A 106 1.61 19.20 -28.39
CA CYS A 106 2.81 19.22 -27.54
C CYS A 106 2.58 20.01 -26.24
N GLU A 107 1.66 20.99 -26.25
CA GLU A 107 1.27 21.74 -25.04
C GLU A 107 0.32 20.95 -24.10
N LEU A 108 -0.30 19.87 -24.60
CA LEU A 108 -1.11 19.00 -23.76
C LEU A 108 -0.21 18.16 -22.83
N ASP A 109 -0.70 17.91 -21.61
CA ASP A 109 0.06 17.13 -20.59
C ASP A 109 0.07 15.61 -20.88
N PHE A 110 0.21 15.23 -22.13
CA PHE A 110 0.32 13.83 -22.55
C PHE A 110 1.76 13.35 -22.73
N GLY A 111 2.74 14.25 -22.58
CA GLY A 111 4.15 13.93 -22.72
C GLY A 111 4.67 13.95 -24.16
N VAL A 112 3.88 14.40 -25.14
CA VAL A 112 4.35 14.64 -26.50
C VAL A 112 5.30 15.83 -26.49
N GLU A 113 6.55 15.61 -26.94
CA GLU A 113 7.59 16.65 -27.01
C GLU A 113 7.74 17.20 -28.42
N GLU A 114 7.57 16.37 -29.40
CA GLU A 114 7.70 16.71 -30.81
C GLU A 114 6.56 16.08 -31.61
N ALA A 115 6.02 16.83 -32.57
CA ALA A 115 5.00 16.36 -33.49
C ALA A 115 5.35 16.83 -34.92
N CYS A 116 5.27 15.94 -35.89
CA CYS A 116 5.47 16.33 -37.28
C CYS A 116 4.49 15.63 -38.23
N LEU A 117 4.26 16.27 -39.38
CA LEU A 117 3.49 15.75 -40.49
C LEU A 117 4.43 15.58 -41.67
N TYR A 118 4.59 14.37 -42.15
CA TYR A 118 5.41 14.02 -43.31
C TYR A 118 4.53 13.65 -44.53
N SER A 119 4.86 14.19 -45.71
CA SER A 119 4.25 13.80 -47.01
C SER A 119 5.21 13.00 -47.83
N ASN A 120 4.77 11.82 -48.29
CA ASN A 120 5.53 10.97 -49.22
C ASN A 120 5.64 11.57 -50.64
N PHE A 121 4.74 12.47 -51.03
CA PHE A 121 4.67 12.96 -52.41
C PHE A 121 5.87 13.82 -52.80
N ASN A 122 6.20 14.83 -51.97
CA ASN A 122 7.36 15.72 -52.23
C ASN A 122 8.39 15.67 -51.12
N HIS A 123 8.30 14.71 -50.18
CA HIS A 123 9.21 14.53 -49.07
C HIS A 123 9.33 15.81 -48.20
N LEU A 124 8.19 16.51 -48.01
CA LEU A 124 8.11 17.70 -47.18
C LEU A 124 7.58 17.36 -45.78
N ILE A 125 8.08 18.11 -44.81
CA ILE A 125 7.72 17.92 -43.39
C ILE A 125 7.29 19.28 -42.82
N LEU A 126 6.21 19.28 -42.02
CA LEU A 126 5.81 20.36 -41.15
C LEU A 126 5.99 19.93 -39.69
N ASP A 127 6.60 20.75 -38.90
CA ASP A 127 6.97 20.46 -37.52
C ASP A 127 6.15 21.30 -36.53
N SER A 128 5.98 20.83 -35.31
CA SER A 128 5.36 21.56 -34.17
C SER A 128 6.10 22.85 -33.82
N ASP A 129 7.41 22.93 -34.10
CA ASP A 129 8.22 24.13 -33.86
C ASP A 129 7.91 25.28 -34.87
N GLY A 130 6.97 25.11 -35.78
CA GLY A 130 6.60 26.11 -36.76
C GLY A 130 7.56 26.16 -37.97
N LYS A 131 8.31 25.09 -38.21
CA LYS A 131 9.27 25.00 -39.30
C LYS A 131 8.84 23.99 -40.36
N GLY A 132 9.25 24.25 -41.58
CA GLY A 132 9.12 23.30 -42.72
C GLY A 132 10.48 22.76 -43.11
N TYR A 133 10.54 21.46 -43.37
CA TYR A 133 11.78 20.76 -43.74
C TYR A 133 11.59 19.93 -45.00
N HIS A 134 12.69 19.71 -45.69
CA HIS A 134 12.82 18.60 -46.61
C HIS A 134 13.31 17.36 -45.90
N PHE A 135 13.01 16.20 -46.39
CA PHE A 135 13.37 14.92 -45.78
C PHE A 135 14.81 14.88 -45.23
N ASN A 136 15.80 15.24 -46.10
CA ASN A 136 17.23 15.16 -45.73
C ASN A 136 17.68 16.18 -44.67
N THR A 137 16.86 17.19 -44.37
CA THR A 137 17.20 18.26 -43.45
C THR A 137 16.44 18.15 -42.10
N TYR A 138 15.53 17.21 -42.00
CA TYR A 138 14.78 17.02 -40.77
C TYR A 138 15.68 16.41 -39.69
N PRO A 139 15.64 16.91 -38.48
CA PRO A 139 16.55 16.45 -37.40
C PRO A 139 16.37 14.98 -37.06
N ASP A 140 15.13 14.48 -36.93
CA ASP A 140 14.83 13.09 -36.55
C ASP A 140 14.74 12.17 -37.75
N GLN A 141 15.89 11.92 -38.41
CA GLN A 141 16.02 11.01 -39.52
C GLN A 141 15.66 9.56 -39.15
N ALA A 142 15.86 9.18 -37.88
CA ALA A 142 15.58 7.81 -37.41
C ALA A 142 14.08 7.50 -37.53
N ALA A 143 13.21 8.43 -37.10
CA ALA A 143 11.76 8.25 -37.21
C ALA A 143 11.30 8.13 -38.66
N LEU A 144 11.81 9.02 -39.53
CA LEU A 144 11.46 9.00 -40.97
C LEU A 144 11.91 7.72 -41.68
N ASN A 145 13.12 7.26 -41.39
CA ASN A 145 13.66 6.03 -41.97
C ASN A 145 12.88 4.79 -41.51
N LEU A 146 12.47 4.75 -40.23
CA LEU A 146 11.59 3.69 -39.72
C LEU A 146 10.27 3.66 -40.48
N TYR A 147 9.64 4.81 -40.66
CA TYR A 147 8.40 4.90 -41.42
C TYR A 147 8.59 4.44 -42.87
N GLN A 148 9.60 4.94 -43.58
CA GLN A 148 9.87 4.58 -44.97
C GLN A 148 10.24 3.11 -45.18
N SER A 149 10.91 2.49 -44.18
CA SER A 149 11.27 1.07 -44.26
C SER A 149 10.05 0.14 -44.09
N GLY A 150 8.89 0.65 -43.65
CA GLY A 150 7.71 -0.14 -43.34
C GLY A 150 7.88 -1.02 -42.09
N ILE A 151 8.99 -0.87 -41.37
CA ILE A 151 9.31 -1.64 -40.15
C ILE A 151 8.89 -0.81 -38.94
N TYR A 152 7.66 -0.37 -38.88
CA TYR A 152 7.13 0.37 -37.74
C TYR A 152 5.82 -0.24 -37.24
N GLN A 153 5.59 -0.08 -35.94
CA GLN A 153 4.30 -0.33 -35.32
C GLN A 153 3.62 1.01 -35.01
N SER A 154 2.30 1.01 -34.89
CA SER A 154 1.56 2.25 -34.56
C SER A 154 2.08 2.93 -33.27
N ILE A 155 2.64 2.15 -32.34
CA ILE A 155 3.34 2.62 -31.14
C ILE A 155 4.65 1.83 -31.03
N MET A 156 5.77 2.54 -30.93
CA MET A 156 7.10 1.91 -30.93
C MET A 156 8.02 2.59 -29.92
N LEU A 157 8.75 1.80 -29.12
CA LEU A 157 9.86 2.28 -28.32
C LEU A 157 11.10 2.46 -29.20
N ARG A 158 11.65 3.66 -29.23
CA ARG A 158 12.92 3.97 -29.89
C ARG A 158 14.01 4.24 -28.83
N SER A 159 15.12 3.55 -28.96
CA SER A 159 16.26 3.65 -28.04
C SER A 159 17.59 3.49 -28.77
N GLY A 160 18.68 3.95 -28.17
CA GLY A 160 20.04 3.89 -28.73
C GLY A 160 20.17 4.69 -30.03
N GLU A 161 20.55 4.05 -31.14
CA GLU A 161 20.69 4.70 -32.45
C GLU A 161 19.37 5.18 -33.05
N LEU A 162 18.24 4.66 -32.57
CA LEU A 162 16.90 5.05 -33.02
C LEU A 162 16.26 6.12 -32.11
N SER A 163 16.94 6.56 -31.06
CA SER A 163 16.42 7.57 -30.13
C SER A 163 16.20 8.93 -30.80
N SER A 164 15.33 9.78 -30.18
CA SER A 164 15.16 11.15 -30.65
C SER A 164 16.45 11.96 -30.47
N PRO A 165 16.86 12.76 -31.45
CA PRO A 165 18.01 13.64 -31.33
C PRO A 165 17.84 14.72 -30.23
N SER A 166 16.60 15.06 -29.91
CA SER A 166 16.29 16.18 -29.00
C SER A 166 16.29 15.77 -27.54
N PHE A 167 15.80 14.56 -27.22
CA PHE A 167 15.62 14.14 -25.82
C PHE A 167 15.91 12.65 -25.53
N GLY A 168 16.51 11.94 -26.49
CA GLY A 168 16.97 10.56 -26.29
C GLY A 168 15.88 9.52 -26.49
N ASP A 169 15.85 8.49 -25.64
CA ASP A 169 14.89 7.40 -25.71
C ASP A 169 13.45 7.89 -25.60
N CYS A 170 12.62 7.47 -26.55
CA CYS A 170 11.24 7.94 -26.67
C CYS A 170 10.29 6.82 -27.09
N ILE A 171 9.01 7.06 -26.90
CA ILE A 171 7.94 6.32 -27.56
C ILE A 171 7.51 7.13 -28.75
N THR A 172 7.41 6.49 -29.92
CA THR A 172 6.93 7.15 -31.11
C THR A 172 5.61 6.53 -31.56
N VAL A 173 4.63 7.40 -31.79
CA VAL A 173 3.33 7.04 -32.36
C VAL A 173 3.33 7.45 -33.84
N PHE A 174 3.03 6.49 -34.70
CA PHE A 174 2.89 6.69 -36.15
C PHE A 174 1.42 6.59 -36.55
N GLY A 175 0.93 7.60 -37.23
CA GLY A 175 -0.43 7.62 -37.77
C GLY A 175 -0.45 7.88 -39.25
N ASN A 176 -0.90 6.92 -40.02
CA ASN A 176 -0.99 7.03 -41.47
C ASN A 176 -2.02 8.07 -41.91
N VAL A 177 -1.74 8.80 -42.99
CA VAL A 177 -2.64 9.80 -43.54
C VAL A 177 -2.81 9.52 -45.06
N PRO A 178 -4.04 9.28 -45.49
CA PRO A 178 -5.28 9.09 -44.74
C PRO A 178 -5.26 7.79 -43.94
N GLU A 179 -5.95 7.80 -42.80
CA GLU A 179 -6.08 6.61 -41.99
C GLU A 179 -6.80 5.49 -42.73
N ASN A 180 -6.37 4.25 -42.55
CA ASN A 180 -6.91 3.06 -43.24
C ASN A 180 -6.84 3.09 -44.80
N SER A 181 -6.03 3.95 -45.34
CA SER A 181 -5.74 3.92 -46.79
C SER A 181 -4.74 2.81 -47.11
N ALA A 182 -4.97 2.14 -48.25
CA ALA A 182 -3.98 1.21 -48.79
C ALA A 182 -2.74 1.95 -49.36
N ASP A 183 -2.88 3.23 -49.63
CA ASP A 183 -1.82 4.09 -50.16
C ASP A 183 -1.28 4.94 -48.96
N ASP A 184 -0.06 4.68 -48.56
CA ASP A 184 0.68 5.48 -47.60
C ASP A 184 1.09 6.81 -48.21
N LEU A 185 0.20 7.81 -48.16
CA LEU A 185 0.47 9.13 -48.75
C LEU A 185 1.29 10.02 -47.82
N GLY A 186 1.26 9.76 -46.50
CA GLY A 186 2.02 10.48 -45.51
C GLY A 186 1.79 9.96 -44.12
N CYS A 187 2.47 10.53 -43.16
CA CYS A 187 2.44 10.11 -41.74
C CYS A 187 2.48 11.28 -40.78
N ILE A 188 1.70 11.17 -39.74
CA ILE A 188 1.85 11.98 -38.51
C ILE A 188 2.75 11.20 -37.57
N ILE A 189 3.75 11.85 -36.99
CA ILE A 189 4.71 11.26 -36.09
C ILE A 189 4.69 12.07 -34.79
N PHE A 190 4.41 11.41 -33.64
CA PHE A 190 4.50 11.98 -32.32
C PHE A 190 5.64 11.31 -31.58
N ASN A 191 6.59 12.10 -31.10
CA ASN A 191 7.65 11.67 -30.21
C ASN A 191 7.29 12.03 -28.77
N ILE A 192 7.22 11.03 -27.94
CA ILE A 192 6.70 11.10 -26.59
C ILE A 192 7.84 10.83 -25.61
N ASN A 193 8.01 11.71 -24.64
CA ASN A 193 8.96 11.51 -23.56
C ASN A 193 8.45 10.44 -22.58
N LYS A 194 9.12 9.28 -22.57
CA LYS A 194 8.75 8.15 -21.73
C LYS A 194 8.68 8.51 -20.23
N GLU A 195 9.59 9.37 -19.73
CA GLU A 195 9.60 9.79 -18.34
C GLU A 195 8.35 10.59 -17.97
N LYS A 196 7.86 11.46 -18.90
CA LYS A 196 6.63 12.21 -18.65
C LYS A 196 5.38 11.34 -18.67
N VAL A 197 5.32 10.34 -19.53
CA VAL A 197 4.17 9.44 -19.63
C VAL A 197 4.11 8.48 -18.47
N PHE A 198 5.24 7.88 -18.10
CA PHE A 198 5.31 6.82 -17.10
C PHE A 198 5.60 7.32 -15.69
N SER A 199 5.76 8.64 -15.47
CA SER A 199 5.99 9.17 -14.13
C SER A 199 4.81 8.87 -13.20
N LEU A 200 5.13 8.38 -12.01
CA LEU A 200 4.16 8.11 -10.93
C LEU A 200 3.70 9.42 -10.27
N ARG A 201 2.79 10.16 -10.91
CA ARG A 201 2.39 11.49 -10.40
C ARG A 201 1.62 11.49 -9.08
N ASN A 202 0.94 10.42 -8.70
CA ASN A 202 0.08 10.41 -7.50
C ASN A 202 -0.05 9.05 -6.79
N HIS A 203 0.82 8.08 -7.06
CA HIS A 203 0.67 6.71 -6.52
C HIS A 203 1.68 6.45 -5.39
N SER A 204 1.39 6.97 -4.21
CA SER A 204 2.29 6.96 -3.04
C SER A 204 2.65 5.58 -2.49
N THR A 205 1.97 4.52 -2.87
CA THR A 205 2.20 3.16 -2.37
C THR A 205 3.16 2.34 -3.23
N ILE A 206 3.25 2.63 -4.54
CA ILE A 206 4.15 1.92 -5.45
C ILE A 206 5.43 2.73 -5.59
N LEU A 207 6.53 2.20 -5.06
CA LEU A 207 7.83 2.90 -5.07
C LEU A 207 8.63 2.66 -6.34
N MET A 208 8.40 1.55 -7.02
CA MET A 208 9.16 1.10 -8.19
C MET A 208 8.22 0.54 -9.24
N THR A 209 8.42 0.96 -10.49
CA THR A 209 7.63 0.48 -11.62
C THR A 209 8.52 0.05 -12.76
N ALA A 210 8.09 -1.01 -13.45
CA ALA A 210 8.62 -1.43 -14.73
C ALA A 210 7.45 -1.71 -15.68
N ILE A 211 7.69 -1.52 -16.96
CA ILE A 211 6.72 -1.82 -18.02
C ILE A 211 7.42 -2.73 -19.01
N SER A 212 6.82 -3.87 -19.30
CA SER A 212 7.29 -4.79 -20.34
C SER A 212 6.32 -4.84 -21.51
N ASP A 213 6.82 -5.11 -22.71
CA ASP A 213 6.02 -5.43 -23.88
C ASP A 213 5.54 -6.89 -23.85
N GLY A 214 4.67 -7.28 -24.78
CA GLY A 214 4.16 -8.64 -24.92
C GLY A 214 5.24 -9.72 -25.16
N ASN A 215 6.48 -9.31 -25.51
CA ASN A 215 7.63 -10.20 -25.70
C ASN A 215 8.53 -10.27 -24.43
N GLY A 216 8.14 -9.61 -23.35
CA GLY A 216 8.91 -9.54 -22.11
C GLY A 216 10.17 -8.67 -22.17
N LYS A 217 10.26 -7.75 -23.15
CA LYS A 217 11.28 -6.71 -23.21
C LYS A 217 10.79 -5.50 -22.43
N TYR A 218 11.65 -4.93 -21.57
CA TYR A 218 11.29 -3.74 -20.82
C TYR A 218 11.25 -2.49 -21.69
N VAL A 219 10.11 -1.82 -21.66
CA VAL A 219 9.84 -0.52 -22.30
C VAL A 219 10.32 0.62 -21.40
N TYR A 220 10.05 0.46 -20.10
CA TYR A 220 10.40 1.45 -19.08
C TYR A 220 10.72 0.77 -17.76
N PHE A 221 11.60 1.37 -16.98
CA PHE A 221 11.79 1.11 -15.56
C PHE A 221 12.33 2.37 -14.87
N ASN A 222 11.90 2.59 -13.66
CA ASN A 222 12.41 3.73 -12.90
C ASN A 222 13.79 3.42 -12.29
N GLU A 223 14.54 4.46 -11.86
CA GLU A 223 15.94 4.36 -11.43
C GLU A 223 16.20 3.40 -10.26
N ASN A 224 15.19 3.10 -9.44
CA ASN A 224 15.34 2.30 -8.22
C ASN A 224 14.96 0.83 -8.37
N VAL A 225 14.77 0.36 -9.59
CA VAL A 225 14.31 -1.00 -9.87
C VAL A 225 15.39 -2.03 -9.54
N PRO A 226 15.05 -3.11 -8.81
CA PRO A 226 16.00 -4.14 -8.44
C PRO A 226 16.56 -4.89 -9.65
N ALA A 227 17.86 -5.22 -9.61
CA ALA A 227 18.55 -5.90 -10.71
C ALA A 227 17.98 -7.29 -11.06
N PHE A 228 17.24 -7.94 -10.15
CA PHE A 228 16.63 -9.24 -10.42
C PHE A 228 15.55 -9.21 -11.51
N LEU A 229 14.96 -8.04 -11.81
CA LEU A 229 13.97 -7.91 -12.87
C LEU A 229 14.46 -8.45 -14.21
N GLN A 230 15.74 -8.27 -14.50
CA GLN A 230 16.35 -8.67 -15.78
C GLN A 230 16.73 -10.16 -15.82
N THR A 231 16.50 -10.91 -14.72
CA THR A 231 16.82 -12.35 -14.68
C THR A 231 15.73 -13.20 -15.31
N ASP A 232 16.13 -14.25 -16.03
CA ASP A 232 15.18 -15.18 -16.65
C ASP A 232 14.31 -15.91 -15.59
N GLU A 233 14.90 -16.16 -14.40
CA GLU A 233 14.18 -16.75 -13.26
C GLU A 233 12.96 -15.90 -12.83
N PHE A 234 13.13 -14.58 -12.77
CA PHE A 234 12.02 -13.68 -12.44
C PHE A 234 10.95 -13.66 -13.53
N LYS A 235 11.35 -13.64 -14.79
CA LYS A 235 10.41 -13.68 -15.94
C LYS A 235 9.58 -14.95 -15.96
N GLU A 236 10.19 -16.11 -15.65
CA GLU A 236 9.45 -17.36 -15.51
C GLU A 236 8.45 -17.33 -14.33
N GLN A 237 8.84 -16.69 -13.24
CA GLN A 237 7.96 -16.59 -12.07
C GLN A 237 6.80 -15.62 -12.34
N LEU A 238 7.07 -14.52 -13.01
CA LEU A 238 6.05 -13.54 -13.44
C LEU A 238 4.98 -14.18 -14.33
N ALA A 239 5.39 -15.13 -15.18
CA ALA A 239 4.46 -15.87 -16.04
C ALA A 239 3.65 -16.97 -15.34
N LYS A 240 4.11 -17.47 -14.19
CA LYS A 240 3.49 -18.57 -13.44
C LYS A 240 2.59 -18.10 -12.30
N GLU A 241 2.94 -17.02 -11.63
CA GLU A 241 2.28 -16.54 -10.43
C GLU A 241 1.19 -15.52 -10.76
N SER A 242 0.07 -15.60 -10.03
CA SER A 242 -0.97 -14.58 -10.11
C SER A 242 -0.65 -13.41 -9.17
N SER A 243 -0.85 -12.19 -9.63
CA SER A 243 -0.68 -10.97 -8.81
C SER A 243 -1.72 -10.88 -7.69
N PRO A 244 -1.36 -10.43 -6.48
CA PRO A 244 0.00 -10.10 -6.00
C PRO A 244 0.79 -11.34 -5.51
N PHE A 245 2.12 -11.35 -5.70
CA PHE A 245 2.98 -12.41 -5.16
C PHE A 245 4.27 -11.82 -4.54
N ILE A 246 5.01 -12.64 -3.78
CA ILE A 246 6.25 -12.21 -3.10
C ILE A 246 7.45 -12.81 -3.81
N TYR A 247 8.40 -11.95 -4.17
CA TYR A 247 9.67 -12.36 -4.74
C TYR A 247 10.84 -11.59 -4.12
N LYS A 248 11.86 -12.28 -3.60
CA LYS A 248 13.09 -11.71 -3.00
C LYS A 248 12.83 -10.49 -2.09
N ASN A 249 11.88 -10.60 -1.16
CA ASN A 249 11.52 -9.55 -0.21
C ASN A 249 10.82 -8.32 -0.83
N TYR A 250 10.24 -8.47 -2.01
CA TYR A 250 9.38 -7.51 -2.67
C TYR A 250 7.99 -8.10 -2.90
N ILE A 251 6.99 -7.28 -2.79
CA ILE A 251 5.65 -7.59 -3.27
C ILE A 251 5.59 -7.14 -4.72
N ILE A 252 5.27 -8.08 -5.59
CA ILE A 252 5.13 -7.87 -7.01
C ILE A 252 3.65 -7.76 -7.35
N LEU A 253 3.31 -6.71 -8.05
CA LEU A 253 1.97 -6.38 -8.51
C LEU A 253 2.00 -6.30 -10.03
N THR A 254 1.03 -6.86 -10.70
CA THR A 254 0.93 -6.76 -12.15
C THR A 254 -0.43 -6.25 -12.60
N ALA A 255 -0.44 -5.52 -13.69
CA ALA A 255 -1.64 -5.12 -14.41
C ALA A 255 -1.35 -5.15 -15.91
N ASP A 256 -2.25 -5.69 -16.69
CA ASP A 256 -2.12 -5.69 -18.14
C ASP A 256 -2.76 -4.42 -18.70
N SER A 257 -2.15 -3.89 -19.77
CA SER A 257 -2.72 -2.75 -20.50
C SER A 257 -4.02 -3.15 -21.21
N SER A 258 -4.95 -2.22 -21.26
CA SER A 258 -6.19 -2.37 -22.02
C SER A 258 -6.07 -1.89 -23.49
N SER A 259 -5.03 -1.12 -23.80
CA SER A 259 -4.85 -0.45 -25.08
C SER A 259 -3.62 -0.90 -25.88
N THR A 260 -2.69 -1.57 -25.21
CA THR A 260 -1.45 -2.08 -25.81
C THR A 260 -1.20 -3.52 -25.32
N ASP A 261 -0.16 -4.17 -25.81
CA ASP A 261 0.34 -5.45 -25.30
C ASP A 261 1.30 -5.30 -24.11
N TRP A 262 1.26 -4.17 -23.41
CA TRP A 262 2.14 -3.89 -22.28
C TRP A 262 1.62 -4.49 -20.98
N GLN A 263 2.58 -4.91 -20.14
CA GLN A 263 2.34 -5.33 -18.77
C GLN A 263 3.03 -4.35 -17.80
N TYR A 264 2.26 -3.82 -16.90
CA TYR A 264 2.72 -2.93 -15.83
C TYR A 264 3.11 -3.77 -14.61
N ILE A 265 4.30 -3.55 -14.08
CA ILE A 265 4.86 -4.27 -12.95
C ILE A 265 5.17 -3.26 -11.84
N GLY A 266 4.44 -3.34 -10.75
CA GLY A 266 4.68 -2.55 -9.54
C GLY A 266 5.45 -3.38 -8.51
N MET A 267 6.38 -2.74 -7.78
CA MET A 267 7.17 -3.39 -6.75
C MET A 267 7.18 -2.56 -5.49
N ILE A 268 6.92 -3.23 -4.37
CA ILE A 268 6.93 -2.61 -3.04
C ILE A 268 7.89 -3.42 -2.16
N PRO A 269 8.94 -2.81 -1.59
CA PRO A 269 9.78 -3.49 -0.61
C PRO A 269 8.97 -3.95 0.59
N MET A 270 9.19 -5.18 1.06
CA MET A 270 8.46 -5.75 2.20
C MET A 270 8.55 -4.88 3.47
N PRO A 271 9.69 -4.25 3.81
CA PRO A 271 9.76 -3.34 4.96
C PRO A 271 8.83 -2.13 4.84
N ASP A 272 8.70 -1.55 3.66
CA ASP A 272 7.83 -0.38 3.43
C ASP A 272 6.35 -0.79 3.47
N PHE A 273 6.03 -1.94 2.89
CA PHE A 273 4.69 -2.52 2.97
C PHE A 273 4.26 -2.81 4.42
N LEU A 274 5.16 -3.34 5.25
CA LEU A 274 4.90 -3.64 6.66
C LEU A 274 5.10 -2.44 7.59
N GLY A 275 5.74 -1.37 7.15
CA GLY A 275 6.10 -0.23 8.00
C GLY A 275 4.89 0.45 8.65
N HIS A 276 3.81 0.61 7.92
CA HIS A 276 2.55 1.13 8.46
C HIS A 276 1.94 0.19 9.52
N TYR A 277 2.05 -1.12 9.33
CA TYR A 277 1.58 -2.12 10.29
C TYR A 277 2.41 -2.11 11.57
N GLN A 278 3.73 -1.97 11.49
CA GLN A 278 4.60 -1.95 12.68
C GLN A 278 4.24 -0.78 13.62
N ASN A 279 4.02 0.41 13.08
CA ASN A 279 3.61 1.58 13.87
C ASN A 279 2.25 1.37 14.56
N LEU A 280 1.29 0.78 13.87
CA LEU A 280 0.00 0.42 14.45
C LEU A 280 0.13 -0.65 15.53
N SER A 281 0.94 -1.69 15.30
CA SER A 281 1.20 -2.76 16.26
C SER A 281 1.82 -2.22 17.56
N PHE A 282 2.77 -1.28 17.48
CA PHE A 282 3.32 -0.61 18.68
C PHE A 282 2.27 0.21 19.42
N THR A 283 1.37 0.88 18.71
CA THR A 283 0.27 1.64 19.33
C THR A 283 -0.69 0.70 20.06
N PHE A 284 -1.10 -0.40 19.45
CA PHE A 284 -1.95 -1.41 20.09
C PHE A 284 -1.27 -2.05 21.30
N MET A 285 0.03 -2.36 21.22
CA MET A 285 0.80 -2.89 22.35
C MET A 285 0.88 -1.88 23.49
N GLY A 286 1.04 -0.60 23.21
CA GLY A 286 1.00 0.48 24.20
C GLY A 286 -0.34 0.58 24.92
N ILE A 287 -1.45 0.51 24.18
CA ILE A 287 -2.81 0.51 24.74
C ILE A 287 -3.04 -0.73 25.62
N ALA A 288 -2.65 -1.91 25.14
CA ALA A 288 -2.77 -3.16 25.90
C ALA A 288 -1.97 -3.10 27.21
N PHE A 289 -0.76 -2.56 27.19
CA PHE A 289 0.06 -2.36 28.37
C PHE A 289 -0.56 -1.37 29.36
N ALA A 290 -1.10 -0.26 28.89
CA ALA A 290 -1.82 0.71 29.71
C ALA A 290 -3.06 0.08 30.38
N MET A 291 -3.82 -0.74 29.64
CA MET A 291 -4.96 -1.47 30.21
C MET A 291 -4.54 -2.48 31.27
N LEU A 292 -3.41 -3.18 31.09
CA LEU A 292 -2.87 -4.10 32.09
C LEU A 292 -2.47 -3.37 33.37
N LEU A 293 -1.81 -2.21 33.26
CA LEU A 293 -1.47 -1.38 34.43
C LEU A 293 -2.73 -0.89 35.15
N PHE A 294 -3.72 -0.42 34.40
CA PHE A 294 -5.00 0.02 34.96
C PHE A 294 -5.71 -1.13 35.70
N SER A 295 -5.76 -2.32 35.11
CA SER A 295 -6.32 -3.52 35.71
C SER A 295 -5.60 -3.91 37.02
N LEU A 296 -4.28 -3.78 37.06
CA LEU A 296 -3.48 -4.05 38.25
C LEU A 296 -3.81 -3.07 39.38
N ILE A 297 -3.95 -1.79 39.07
CA ILE A 297 -4.35 -0.76 40.04
C ILE A 297 -5.76 -1.04 40.58
N MET A 298 -6.71 -1.36 39.70
CA MET A 298 -8.08 -1.68 40.10
C MET A 298 -8.16 -2.95 40.95
N SER A 299 -7.41 -4.01 40.62
CA SER A 299 -7.30 -5.23 41.42
C SER A 299 -6.72 -4.95 42.80
N PHE A 300 -5.72 -4.06 42.90
CA PHE A 300 -5.16 -3.63 44.20
C PHE A 300 -6.17 -2.87 45.02
N ILE A 301 -6.89 -1.93 44.46
CA ILE A 301 -7.93 -1.16 45.15
C ILE A 301 -9.05 -2.09 45.63
N ALA A 302 -9.52 -3.00 44.77
CA ALA A 302 -10.56 -3.97 45.11
C ALA A 302 -10.11 -4.92 46.21
N ALA A 303 -8.92 -5.49 46.12
CA ALA A 303 -8.36 -6.37 47.15
C ALA A 303 -8.24 -5.63 48.49
N ARG A 304 -7.78 -4.36 48.45
CA ARG A 304 -7.69 -3.52 49.71
C ARG A 304 -9.07 -3.24 50.29
N ARG A 305 -10.07 -3.00 49.46
CA ARG A 305 -11.45 -2.73 49.94
C ARG A 305 -12.11 -3.95 50.56
N ILE A 306 -11.88 -5.14 49.96
CA ILE A 306 -12.36 -6.43 50.47
C ILE A 306 -11.64 -6.81 51.78
N TYR A 307 -10.32 -6.58 51.85
CA TYR A 307 -9.50 -6.96 53.02
C TYR A 307 -9.72 -6.07 54.25
N ARG A 308 -10.06 -4.79 54.08
CA ARG A 308 -10.20 -3.80 55.16
C ARG A 308 -11.22 -4.22 56.24
N PRO A 309 -12.46 -4.65 55.90
CA PRO A 309 -13.42 -5.14 56.90
C PRO A 309 -12.90 -6.37 57.67
N LEU A 310 -12.27 -7.29 56.95
CA LEU A 310 -11.73 -8.53 57.50
C LEU A 310 -10.63 -8.23 58.53
N LYS A 311 -9.72 -7.33 58.21
CA LYS A 311 -8.67 -6.88 59.13
C LYS A 311 -9.25 -6.23 60.40
N ASN A 312 -10.31 -5.43 60.28
CA ASN A 312 -10.96 -4.79 61.41
C ASN A 312 -11.62 -5.82 62.34
N LEU A 313 -12.28 -6.85 61.79
CA LEU A 313 -12.85 -7.96 62.55
C LEU A 313 -11.77 -8.75 63.30
N VAL A 314 -10.69 -9.12 62.63
CA VAL A 314 -9.56 -9.82 63.26
C VAL A 314 -8.92 -8.99 64.40
N SER A 315 -8.78 -7.68 64.21
CA SER A 315 -8.21 -6.79 65.19
C SER A 315 -9.13 -6.62 66.43
N SER A 316 -10.45 -6.63 66.27
CA SER A 316 -11.43 -6.52 67.31
C SER A 316 -11.45 -7.79 68.21
N ILE A 317 -11.21 -8.95 67.61
CA ILE A 317 -11.16 -10.24 68.32
C ILE A 317 -9.82 -10.42 69.04
N LYS A 318 -8.70 -9.94 68.50
CA LYS A 318 -7.37 -10.05 69.11
C LYS A 318 -7.23 -9.31 70.49
N PHE A 319 -8.08 -8.37 70.79
CA PHE A 319 -8.07 -7.65 72.04
C PHE A 319 -8.65 -8.49 73.25
N SER A 320 -9.25 -9.67 72.97
CA SER A 320 -9.92 -10.49 73.99
C SER A 320 -9.12 -11.70 74.44
N ASP A 321 -8.04 -12.13 73.78
CA ASP A 321 -7.27 -13.34 74.16
C ASP A 321 -5.76 -13.11 74.03
N GLU A 322 -5.05 -13.18 75.14
CA GLU A 322 -3.59 -13.07 75.26
C GLU A 322 -2.80 -14.35 74.90
N GLU A 323 -3.44 -15.40 74.42
CA GLU A 323 -2.74 -16.62 73.98
C GLU A 323 -2.47 -16.60 72.44
N SER A 324 -1.24 -16.18 72.09
CA SER A 324 -0.72 -16.17 70.80
C SER A 324 -0.45 -17.59 70.28
N LEU A 325 -1.44 -18.26 69.71
CA LEU A 325 -1.22 -19.38 68.79
C LEU A 325 -0.67 -18.81 67.46
N ALA A 326 0.43 -19.40 66.98
CA ALA A 326 1.06 -19.07 65.72
C ALA A 326 0.13 -19.47 64.57
N VAL A 327 -0.92 -18.70 64.34
CA VAL A 327 -1.87 -18.93 63.22
C VAL A 327 -1.32 -18.27 61.97
N THR A 328 -1.06 -19.04 60.97
CA THR A 328 -0.37 -18.67 59.73
C THR A 328 -1.26 -17.90 58.74
N ASN A 329 -2.58 -17.78 58.99
CA ASN A 329 -3.54 -17.14 58.10
C ASN A 329 -4.75 -16.59 58.84
N GLU A 330 -5.21 -15.36 58.52
CA GLU A 330 -6.35 -14.67 59.11
C GLU A 330 -7.67 -15.45 58.99
N TYR A 331 -7.85 -16.27 57.94
CA TYR A 331 -9.03 -17.14 57.80
C TYR A 331 -9.05 -18.28 58.81
N GLN A 332 -7.93 -18.93 59.06
CA GLN A 332 -7.82 -19.99 60.06
C GLN A 332 -8.03 -19.50 61.47
N TYR A 333 -7.58 -18.25 61.71
CA TYR A 333 -7.82 -17.59 62.97
C TYR A 333 -9.32 -17.34 63.23
N LEU A 334 -10.02 -16.81 62.23
CA LEU A 334 -11.47 -16.59 62.31
C LEU A 334 -12.25 -17.90 62.45
N GLU A 335 -11.88 -18.92 61.67
CA GLU A 335 -12.51 -20.25 61.76
C GLU A 335 -12.34 -20.89 63.13
N HIS A 336 -11.14 -20.83 63.69
CA HIS A 336 -10.87 -21.37 65.00
C HIS A 336 -11.62 -20.60 66.07
N THR A 337 -11.65 -19.27 65.98
CA THR A 337 -12.39 -18.42 66.99
C THR A 337 -13.89 -18.66 66.88
N PHE A 338 -14.42 -18.78 65.64
CA PHE A 338 -15.84 -19.05 65.48
C PHE A 338 -16.25 -20.44 65.96
N ARG A 339 -15.40 -21.47 65.79
CA ARG A 339 -15.60 -22.81 66.35
C ARG A 339 -15.56 -22.76 67.85
N SER A 340 -14.59 -22.05 68.48
CA SER A 340 -14.51 -21.98 69.93
C SER A 340 -15.71 -21.23 70.59
N ILE A 341 -16.20 -20.16 69.91
CA ILE A 341 -17.42 -19.46 70.31
C ILE A 341 -18.65 -20.36 70.16
N SER A 342 -18.77 -21.08 69.03
CA SER A 342 -19.89 -22.01 68.83
C SER A 342 -19.91 -23.12 69.84
N THR A 343 -18.75 -23.70 70.19
CA THR A 343 -18.63 -24.75 71.21
C THR A 343 -18.98 -24.22 72.56
N ALA A 344 -18.49 -23.03 72.90
CA ALA A 344 -18.83 -22.36 74.18
C ALA A 344 -20.33 -22.02 74.31
N MET A 345 -20.96 -21.61 73.19
CA MET A 345 -22.42 -21.37 73.14
C MET A 345 -23.22 -22.66 73.28
N ASP A 346 -22.77 -23.77 72.70
CA ASP A 346 -23.45 -25.06 72.85
C ASP A 346 -23.26 -25.65 74.25
N GLU A 347 -22.13 -25.41 74.90
CA GLU A 347 -21.91 -25.76 76.36
C GLU A 347 -22.74 -24.90 77.29
N MET A 348 -23.02 -23.64 77.01
CA MET A 348 -23.87 -22.77 77.81
C MET A 348 -25.37 -23.02 77.63
N ARG A 349 -25.81 -23.60 76.54
CA ARG A 349 -27.22 -23.92 76.19
C ARG A 349 -27.92 -24.76 77.26
N PRO A 350 -27.33 -25.83 77.82
CA PRO A 350 -27.98 -26.60 78.84
C PRO A 350 -28.10 -25.79 80.15
N ASN A 351 -27.12 -24.97 80.53
CA ASN A 351 -27.15 -24.16 81.77
C ASN A 351 -28.22 -23.06 81.74
N ILE A 352 -28.51 -22.46 80.59
CA ILE A 352 -29.57 -21.45 80.43
C ILE A 352 -30.95 -22.12 80.57
N LYS A 353 -31.11 -23.35 80.01
CA LYS A 353 -32.37 -24.10 80.17
C LYS A 353 -32.68 -24.45 81.66
N TYR A 354 -31.68 -24.75 82.49
CA TYR A 354 -31.86 -25.06 83.93
C TYR A 354 -32.16 -23.84 84.77
N SER A 355 -31.66 -22.64 84.42
CA SER A 355 -31.93 -21.42 85.14
C SER A 355 -33.34 -20.85 84.89
N PHE A 356 -34.03 -21.20 83.84
CA PHE A 356 -35.40 -20.80 83.55
C PHE A 356 -36.47 -21.72 84.16
N PHE A 357 -36.09 -22.90 84.64
CA PHE A 357 -37.02 -23.84 85.33
C PHE A 357 -36.93 -23.86 86.84
N THR A 358 -36.09 -23.00 87.47
CA THR A 358 -35.93 -22.89 88.92
C THR A 358 -36.21 -21.49 89.45
N ALA A 359 -36.98 -20.66 88.75
CA ALA A 359 -37.50 -19.37 89.20
C ALA A 359 -39.02 -19.44 89.33
#